data_8a8095667c8bc82a113a5de58334c42f
#
_entry.id   8a8095667c8bc82a113a5de58334c42f
#
_cell.length_a   1.000
_cell.length_b   1.000
_cell.length_c   1.000
_cell.angle_alpha   90.00
_cell.angle_beta   90.00
_cell.angle_gamma   90.00
#
_symmetry.space_group_name_H-M   'P 1'
#
loop_
_entity.id
_entity.type
_entity.pdbx_description
1 polymer ?
#
loop_
_entity_poly.entity_id
_entity_poly.type
_entity_poly.pdbx_seq_one_letter_code
_entity_poly.pdbx_strand_id
1 'polypeptide(L)'
;MQLCNPIGYVHSLETFGSVDGPGVRFVVFLQGCALRCKYCHNPETWAEGGEEWTVDKLFQRVWRYRNYWGKKGGITVSGGEPLRQMEFLTAFFELARSKGVHTALDTAGQPFRPDDAAYLADFDRLMKSTSLVILDLKEIDPETVSYTHLTL
;
A
#
# COMPACT_ATOMS: atom_id res chain seq x y z
N MET A 1 -8.10 26.01 -3.35
CA MET A 1 -8.49 24.60 -3.36
C MET A 1 -7.87 23.93 -2.16
N GLN A 2 -8.67 23.59 -1.18
CA GLN A 2 -8.18 22.87 0.00
C GLN A 2 -7.77 21.48 -0.49
N LEU A 3 -6.49 21.19 -0.48
CA LEU A 3 -6.00 19.85 -0.76
C LEU A 3 -6.65 18.93 0.27
N CYS A 4 -7.47 18.01 -0.20
CA CYS A 4 -8.04 16.99 0.64
C CYS A 4 -6.86 16.22 1.25
N ASN A 5 -6.73 16.26 2.56
CA ASN A 5 -5.67 15.56 3.30
C ASN A 5 -6.31 14.32 3.95
N PRO A 6 -6.53 13.25 3.18
CA PRO A 6 -7.24 12.09 3.66
C PRO A 6 -6.50 11.44 4.83
N ILE A 7 -7.26 10.77 5.69
CA ILE A 7 -6.74 10.01 6.81
C ILE A 7 -6.58 8.55 6.37
N GLY A 8 -5.42 7.99 6.66
CA GLY A 8 -5.13 6.57 6.51
C GLY A 8 -4.89 5.91 7.85
N TYR A 9 -5.15 4.62 7.89
CA TYR A 9 -4.95 3.76 9.06
C TYR A 9 -3.72 2.90 8.84
N VAL A 10 -2.70 3.15 9.65
CA VAL A 10 -1.37 2.51 9.55
C VAL A 10 -1.21 1.50 10.68
N HIS A 11 -0.79 0.30 10.33
CA HIS A 11 -0.43 -0.73 11.30
C HIS A 11 0.97 -0.48 11.88
N SER A 12 1.97 -0.36 10.99
CA SER A 12 3.36 -0.19 11.40
C SER A 12 4.21 0.46 10.31
N LEU A 13 5.39 0.91 10.70
CA LEU A 13 6.37 1.54 9.83
C LEU A 13 7.72 0.82 9.96
N GLU A 14 8.35 0.51 8.84
CA GLU A 14 9.70 -0.04 8.79
C GLU A 14 10.63 0.89 8.02
N THR A 15 11.74 1.26 8.64
CA THR A 15 12.62 2.33 8.13
C THR A 15 13.67 1.86 7.13
N PHE A 16 14.02 0.57 7.13
CA PHE A 16 15.11 -0.02 6.34
C PHE A 16 14.70 -1.33 5.68
N GLY A 17 13.51 -1.38 5.05
CA GLY A 17 13.08 -2.54 4.29
C GLY A 17 14.04 -2.83 3.13
N SER A 18 14.44 -4.08 2.98
CA SER A 18 15.38 -4.53 1.94
C SER A 18 14.79 -5.58 1.01
N VAL A 19 13.59 -6.07 1.31
CA VAL A 19 12.89 -7.15 0.56
C VAL A 19 11.60 -6.67 -0.12
N ASP A 20 11.19 -5.45 0.14
CA ASP A 20 9.90 -4.89 -0.30
C ASP A 20 10.05 -4.01 -1.54
N GLY A 21 10.94 -4.38 -2.45
CA GLY A 21 11.24 -3.67 -3.67
C GLY A 21 12.72 -3.29 -3.81
N PRO A 22 13.09 -2.53 -4.86
CA PRO A 22 14.49 -2.23 -5.13
C PRO A 22 15.08 -1.23 -4.14
N GLY A 23 16.34 -1.48 -3.76
CA GLY A 23 17.10 -0.62 -2.85
C GLY A 23 16.61 -0.65 -1.42
N VAL A 24 17.07 0.29 -0.61
CA VAL A 24 16.57 0.48 0.76
C VAL A 24 15.27 1.26 0.72
N ARG A 25 14.28 0.80 1.46
CA ARG A 25 12.92 1.36 1.40
C ARG A 25 12.39 1.72 2.77
N PHE A 26 11.60 2.78 2.81
CA PHE A 26 10.70 3.00 3.93
C PHE A 26 9.39 2.28 3.63
N VAL A 27 9.01 1.33 4.47
CA VAL A 27 7.80 0.52 4.27
C VAL A 27 6.71 1.00 5.22
N VAL A 28 5.55 1.28 4.64
CA VAL A 28 4.32 1.62 5.37
C VAL A 28 3.38 0.43 5.26
N PHE A 29 3.06 -0.18 6.40
CA PHE A 29 2.09 -1.27 6.48
C PHE A 29 0.73 -0.69 6.87
N LEU A 30 -0.22 -0.71 5.93
CA LEU A 30 -1.58 -0.25 6.18
C LEU A 30 -2.40 -1.29 6.93
N GLN A 31 -3.38 -0.81 7.69
CA GLN A 31 -4.31 -1.65 8.43
C GLN A 31 -5.50 -2.04 7.54
N GLY A 32 -6.04 -3.23 7.75
CA GLY A 32 -7.23 -3.75 7.09
C GLY A 32 -6.92 -4.67 5.91
N CYS A 33 -7.44 -5.90 5.97
CA CYS A 33 -7.37 -6.87 4.89
C CYS A 33 -8.62 -7.76 4.90
N ALA A 34 -9.23 -7.98 3.74
CA ALA A 34 -10.36 -8.90 3.61
C ALA A 34 -9.93 -10.37 3.45
N LEU A 35 -8.68 -10.60 3.06
CA LEU A 35 -8.12 -11.94 2.92
C LEU A 35 -7.81 -12.55 4.30
N ARG A 36 -7.80 -13.89 4.35
CA ARG A 36 -7.49 -14.69 5.56
C ARG A 36 -6.50 -15.78 5.20
N CYS A 37 -5.39 -15.37 4.56
CA CYS A 37 -4.35 -16.28 4.10
C CYS A 37 -3.80 -17.10 5.24
N LYS A 38 -3.78 -18.41 5.12
CA LYS A 38 -3.26 -19.33 6.16
C LYS A 38 -1.80 -19.09 6.50
N TYR A 39 -1.03 -18.52 5.57
CA TYR A 39 0.39 -18.18 5.71
C TYR A 39 0.65 -16.66 5.77
N CYS A 40 -0.31 -15.88 6.25
CA CYS A 40 -0.14 -14.45 6.42
C CYS A 40 0.96 -14.14 7.44
N HIS A 41 1.90 -13.26 7.06
CA HIS A 41 2.97 -12.81 7.95
C HIS A 41 2.50 -11.78 8.98
N ASN A 42 1.41 -11.04 8.67
CA ASN A 42 0.90 -9.95 9.50
C ASN A 42 -0.61 -10.10 9.76
N PRO A 43 -1.07 -11.16 10.45
CA PRO A 43 -2.50 -11.37 10.69
C PRO A 43 -3.12 -10.25 11.54
N GLU A 44 -2.33 -9.47 12.27
CA GLU A 44 -2.77 -8.29 13.02
C GLU A 44 -3.32 -7.19 12.11
N THR A 45 -2.94 -7.18 10.83
CA THR A 45 -3.47 -6.22 9.84
C THR A 45 -4.86 -6.57 9.31
N TRP A 46 -5.42 -7.72 9.67
CA TRP A 46 -6.73 -8.15 9.17
C TRP A 46 -7.87 -7.30 9.70
N ALA A 47 -7.80 -6.94 10.98
CA ALA A 47 -8.84 -6.14 11.63
C ALA A 47 -8.84 -4.69 11.12
N GLU A 48 -9.95 -4.00 11.36
CA GLU A 48 -10.00 -2.55 11.23
C GLU A 48 -9.32 -1.89 12.44
N GLY A 49 -8.94 -0.63 12.30
CA GLY A 49 -8.22 0.13 13.33
C GLY A 49 -6.87 0.59 12.80
N GLY A 50 -5.84 0.55 13.65
CA GLY A 50 -4.53 1.10 13.36
C GLY A 50 -4.38 2.54 13.83
N GLU A 51 -3.21 3.12 13.63
CA GLU A 51 -2.93 4.52 13.96
C GLU A 51 -3.39 5.43 12.83
N GLU A 52 -4.10 6.49 13.17
CA GLU A 52 -4.56 7.49 12.20
C GLU A 52 -3.42 8.42 11.77
N TRP A 53 -3.18 8.48 10.47
CA TRP A 53 -2.21 9.36 9.86
C TRP A 53 -2.84 10.21 8.76
N THR A 54 -2.56 11.50 8.76
CA THR A 54 -2.77 12.33 7.58
C THR A 54 -1.62 12.12 6.61
N VAL A 55 -1.87 12.34 5.31
CA VAL A 55 -0.84 12.20 4.25
C VAL A 55 0.40 13.05 4.57
N ASP A 56 0.21 14.30 4.99
CA ASP A 56 1.32 15.21 5.28
C ASP A 56 2.18 14.74 6.47
N LYS A 57 1.54 14.31 7.57
CA LYS A 57 2.27 13.81 8.75
C LYS A 57 3.06 12.55 8.43
N LEU A 58 2.44 11.61 7.70
CA LEU A 58 3.11 10.40 7.30
C LEU A 58 4.29 10.74 6.38
N PHE A 59 4.08 11.59 5.38
CA PHE A 59 5.14 11.96 4.46
C PHE A 59 6.30 12.67 5.17
N GLN A 60 6.04 13.58 6.11
CA GLN A 60 7.07 14.22 6.92
C GLN A 60 7.90 13.19 7.71
N ARG A 61 7.24 12.17 8.28
CA ARG A 61 7.92 11.08 9.00
C ARG A 61 8.82 10.29 8.07
N VAL A 62 8.32 9.89 6.92
CA VAL A 62 9.02 9.10 5.91
C VAL A 62 10.18 9.88 5.30
N TRP A 63 9.99 11.16 5.02
CA TRP A 63 10.99 12.03 4.38
C TRP A 63 12.28 12.20 5.17
N ARG A 64 12.26 11.99 6.47
CA ARG A 64 13.46 12.02 7.33
C ARG A 64 14.48 10.96 6.95
N TYR A 65 14.04 9.88 6.32
CA TYR A 65 14.88 8.73 5.92
C TYR A 65 15.35 8.77 4.47
N ARG A 66 15.02 9.81 3.71
CA ARG A 66 15.35 9.93 2.28
C ARG A 66 16.82 9.73 1.93
N ASN A 67 17.74 10.11 2.83
CA ASN A 67 19.18 9.98 2.59
C ASN A 67 19.66 8.52 2.55
N TYR A 68 18.87 7.59 3.09
CA TYR A 68 19.19 6.16 3.14
C TYR A 68 18.71 5.40 1.89
N TRP A 69 17.84 5.99 1.09
CA TRP A 69 17.24 5.30 -0.07
C TRP A 69 18.20 5.14 -1.24
N GLY A 70 19.23 5.97 -1.32
CA GLY A 70 20.16 5.98 -2.45
C GLY A 70 19.45 6.25 -3.78
N LYS A 71 20.00 5.71 -4.87
CA LYS A 71 19.45 5.92 -6.22
C LYS A 71 18.28 4.98 -6.56
N LYS A 72 18.17 3.84 -5.90
CA LYS A 72 17.19 2.77 -6.23
C LYS A 72 16.08 2.63 -5.21
N GLY A 73 16.25 3.14 -4.01
CA GLY A 73 15.28 3.02 -2.93
C GLY A 73 14.13 4.02 -3.03
N GLY A 74 13.32 4.05 -2.00
CA GLY A 74 12.14 4.92 -1.93
C GLY A 74 11.13 4.45 -0.89
N ILE A 75 9.86 4.55 -1.23
CA ILE A 75 8.74 4.18 -0.36
C ILE A 75 8.04 2.95 -0.92
N THR A 76 7.70 2.01 -0.04
CA THR A 76 6.78 0.91 -0.33
C THR A 76 5.57 1.03 0.59
N VAL A 77 4.38 0.86 0.04
CA VAL A 77 3.16 0.68 0.83
C VAL A 77 2.68 -0.76 0.65
N SER A 78 2.55 -1.44 1.77
CA SER A 78 2.15 -2.83 1.93
C SER A 78 1.18 -2.94 3.12
N GLY A 79 1.18 -4.04 3.84
CA GLY A 79 0.44 -4.21 5.09
C GLY A 79 -0.59 -5.30 5.03
N GLY A 80 -1.84 -4.96 5.33
CA GLY A 80 -3.03 -5.72 4.97
C GLY A 80 -3.23 -5.69 3.46
N GLU A 81 -4.23 -4.95 2.99
CA GLU A 81 -4.42 -4.72 1.56
C GLU A 81 -4.51 -3.21 1.29
N PRO A 82 -3.46 -2.60 0.71
CA PRO A 82 -3.40 -1.14 0.52
C PRO A 82 -4.52 -0.57 -0.34
N LEU A 83 -5.03 -1.32 -1.33
CA LEU A 83 -6.11 -0.88 -2.20
C LEU A 83 -7.44 -0.63 -1.47
N ARG A 84 -7.57 -1.10 -0.23
CA ARG A 84 -8.72 -0.78 0.62
C ARG A 84 -8.73 0.68 1.09
N GLN A 85 -7.58 1.34 1.04
CA GLN A 85 -7.41 2.75 1.42
C GLN A 85 -6.97 3.59 0.21
N MET A 86 -7.64 3.40 -0.94
CA MET A 86 -7.27 3.94 -2.24
C MET A 86 -7.05 5.47 -2.23
N GLU A 87 -7.96 6.23 -1.62
CA GLU A 87 -7.88 7.68 -1.58
C GLU A 87 -6.61 8.16 -0.83
N PHE A 88 -6.37 7.61 0.36
CA PHE A 88 -5.18 7.91 1.16
C PHE A 88 -3.90 7.51 0.43
N LEU A 89 -3.85 6.29 -0.10
CA LEU A 89 -2.72 5.76 -0.84
C LEU A 89 -2.37 6.61 -2.06
N THR A 90 -3.39 7.01 -2.83
CA THR A 90 -3.21 7.86 -4.02
C THR A 90 -2.62 9.21 -3.64
N ALA A 91 -3.20 9.90 -2.66
CA ALA A 91 -2.71 11.20 -2.20
C ALA A 91 -1.27 11.11 -1.65
N PHE A 92 -0.95 10.05 -0.91
CA PHE A 92 0.39 9.81 -0.39
C PHE A 92 1.42 9.57 -1.50
N PHE A 93 1.07 8.78 -2.52
CA PHE A 93 1.94 8.53 -3.67
C PHE A 93 2.10 9.77 -4.57
N GLU A 94 1.04 10.54 -4.79
CA GLU A 94 1.12 11.80 -5.52
C GLU A 94 2.09 12.78 -4.85
N LEU A 95 2.02 12.91 -3.52
CA LEU A 95 2.95 13.75 -2.76
C LEU A 95 4.39 13.22 -2.87
N ALA A 96 4.60 11.92 -2.72
CA ALA A 96 5.91 11.30 -2.86
C ALA A 96 6.49 11.51 -4.26
N ARG A 97 5.71 11.30 -5.30
CA ARG A 97 6.12 11.52 -6.70
C ARG A 97 6.44 12.98 -6.99
N SER A 98 5.70 13.93 -6.43
CA SER A 98 5.99 15.36 -6.57
C SER A 98 7.38 15.76 -6.00
N LYS A 99 7.92 14.95 -5.09
CA LYS A 99 9.26 15.09 -4.51
C LYS A 99 10.32 14.19 -5.18
N GLY A 100 9.97 13.54 -6.29
CA GLY A 100 10.87 12.66 -7.03
C GLY A 100 11.14 11.31 -6.36
N VAL A 101 10.30 10.88 -5.42
CA VAL A 101 10.46 9.62 -4.70
C VAL A 101 9.89 8.46 -5.51
N HIS A 102 10.65 7.36 -5.57
CA HIS A 102 10.19 6.11 -6.16
C HIS A 102 9.18 5.44 -5.23
N THR A 103 7.99 5.12 -5.77
CA THR A 103 6.87 4.52 -5.04
C THR A 103 6.63 3.08 -5.48
N ALA A 104 6.49 2.18 -4.54
CA ALA A 104 6.12 0.79 -4.80
C ALA A 104 4.83 0.42 -4.06
N LEU A 105 3.92 -0.22 -4.75
CA LEU A 105 2.68 -0.77 -4.20
C LEU A 105 2.81 -2.28 -4.12
N ASP A 106 2.72 -2.83 -2.92
CA ASP A 106 2.62 -4.26 -2.66
C ASP A 106 1.17 -4.62 -2.36
N THR A 107 0.56 -5.40 -3.24
CA THR A 107 -0.88 -5.70 -3.19
C THR A 107 -1.18 -7.12 -3.69
N ALA A 108 -2.18 -7.75 -3.11
CA ALA A 108 -2.78 -8.98 -3.65
C ALA A 108 -3.83 -8.70 -4.75
N GLY A 109 -4.20 -7.44 -4.96
CA GLY A 109 -5.19 -7.04 -5.97
C GLY A 109 -6.64 -7.41 -5.65
N GLN A 110 -6.92 -7.93 -4.46
CA GLN A 110 -8.24 -8.44 -4.09
C GLN A 110 -9.38 -7.40 -4.24
N PRO A 111 -9.22 -6.10 -3.90
CA PRO A 111 -10.29 -5.11 -4.10
C PRO A 111 -10.51 -4.67 -5.55
N PHE A 112 -9.70 -5.13 -6.50
CA PHE A 112 -9.77 -4.66 -7.89
C PHE A 112 -11.12 -4.99 -8.54
N ARG A 113 -11.74 -3.99 -9.18
CA ARG A 113 -13.08 -4.05 -9.77
C ARG A 113 -13.04 -3.64 -11.24
N PRO A 114 -12.88 -4.59 -12.18
CA PRO A 114 -12.76 -4.28 -13.60
C PRO A 114 -14.03 -3.70 -14.24
N ASP A 115 -15.20 -3.96 -13.63
CA ASP A 115 -16.50 -3.54 -14.16
C ASP A 115 -17.03 -2.24 -13.53
N ASP A 116 -16.27 -1.62 -12.62
CA ASP A 116 -16.62 -0.37 -11.94
C ASP A 116 -15.83 0.80 -12.52
N ALA A 117 -16.47 1.60 -13.36
CA ALA A 117 -15.81 2.71 -14.05
C ALA A 117 -15.28 3.79 -13.09
N ALA A 118 -15.97 4.05 -11.97
CA ALA A 118 -15.50 5.01 -10.98
C ALA A 118 -14.27 4.48 -10.25
N TYR A 119 -14.29 3.21 -9.85
CA TYR A 119 -13.12 2.55 -9.26
C TYR A 119 -11.91 2.55 -10.20
N LEU A 120 -12.13 2.26 -11.49
CA LEU A 120 -11.06 2.26 -12.49
C LEU A 120 -10.44 3.64 -12.68
N ALA A 121 -11.22 4.71 -12.60
CA ALA A 121 -10.70 6.09 -12.68
C ALA A 121 -9.78 6.41 -11.49
N ASP A 122 -10.16 6.01 -10.27
CA ASP A 122 -9.35 6.19 -9.06
C ASP A 122 -8.09 5.32 -9.10
N PHE A 123 -8.23 4.08 -9.56
CA PHE A 123 -7.10 3.17 -9.73
C PHE A 123 -6.10 3.67 -10.78
N ASP A 124 -6.57 4.19 -11.91
CA ASP A 124 -5.72 4.79 -12.95
C ASP A 124 -4.95 6.01 -12.41
N ARG A 125 -5.59 6.83 -11.58
CA ARG A 125 -4.94 7.95 -10.88
C ARG A 125 -3.83 7.46 -9.94
N LEU A 126 -4.09 6.40 -9.16
CA LEU A 126 -3.07 5.77 -8.32
C LEU A 126 -1.90 5.25 -9.15
N MET A 127 -2.17 4.56 -10.27
CA MET A 127 -1.13 3.98 -11.12
C MET A 127 -0.21 5.04 -11.73
N LYS A 128 -0.71 6.23 -12.05
CA LYS A 128 0.11 7.37 -12.53
C LYS A 128 1.15 7.81 -11.50
N SER A 129 0.90 7.59 -10.22
CA SER A 129 1.81 7.93 -9.13
C SER A 129 2.57 6.72 -8.57
N THR A 130 2.38 5.54 -9.16
CA THR A 130 3.03 4.29 -8.77
C THR A 130 4.19 3.98 -9.72
N SER A 131 5.40 3.79 -9.19
CA SER A 131 6.58 3.46 -9.98
C SER A 131 6.73 1.95 -10.22
N LEU A 132 6.28 1.16 -9.25
CA LEU A 132 6.38 -0.31 -9.27
C LEU A 132 5.17 -0.91 -8.57
N VAL A 133 4.59 -1.94 -9.17
CA VAL A 133 3.61 -2.81 -8.51
C VAL A 133 4.26 -4.14 -8.21
N ILE A 134 4.20 -4.56 -6.95
CA ILE A 134 4.55 -5.89 -6.49
C ILE A 134 3.22 -6.61 -6.31
N LEU A 135 2.85 -7.44 -7.30
CA LEU A 135 1.60 -8.18 -7.28
C LEU A 135 1.83 -9.55 -6.67
N ASP A 136 1.24 -9.77 -5.51
CA ASP A 136 1.30 -11.03 -4.81
C ASP A 136 0.14 -11.95 -5.25
N LEU A 137 0.41 -12.79 -6.23
CA LEU A 137 -0.53 -13.81 -6.69
C LEU A 137 -0.54 -14.98 -5.70
N LYS A 138 -1.51 -14.96 -4.78
CA LYS A 138 -1.63 -15.95 -3.71
C LYS A 138 -1.94 -17.35 -4.25
N GLU A 139 -2.88 -17.44 -5.17
CA GLU A 139 -3.35 -18.68 -5.80
C GLU A 139 -4.11 -18.35 -7.09
N ILE A 140 -4.08 -19.25 -8.06
CA ILE A 140 -4.79 -19.12 -9.34
C ILE A 140 -5.98 -20.08 -9.45
N ASP A 141 -6.03 -21.12 -8.64
CA ASP A 141 -7.15 -22.06 -8.60
C ASP A 141 -8.27 -21.52 -7.70
N PRO A 142 -9.48 -21.23 -8.23
CA PRO A 142 -10.57 -20.68 -7.45
C PRO A 142 -11.00 -21.53 -6.25
N GLU A 143 -10.94 -22.86 -6.35
CA GLU A 143 -11.28 -23.73 -5.23
C GLU A 143 -10.24 -23.62 -4.12
N THR A 144 -8.96 -23.61 -4.48
CA THR A 144 -7.85 -23.43 -3.51
C THR A 144 -7.86 -22.04 -2.89
N VAL A 145 -8.20 -20.99 -3.64
CA VAL A 145 -8.35 -19.62 -3.10
C VAL A 145 -9.41 -19.58 -2.00
N SER A 146 -10.57 -20.18 -2.19
CA SER A 146 -11.63 -20.17 -1.17
C SER A 146 -11.19 -20.85 0.13
N TYR A 147 -10.32 -21.84 0.04
CA TYR A 147 -9.78 -22.58 1.19
C TYR A 147 -8.66 -21.86 1.94
N THR A 148 -7.84 -21.09 1.23
CA THR A 148 -6.56 -20.60 1.75
C THR A 148 -6.53 -19.11 2.02
N HIS A 149 -7.35 -18.30 1.33
CA HIS A 149 -7.22 -16.85 1.29
C HIS A 149 -8.51 -16.08 1.60
N LEU A 150 -9.67 -16.69 1.42
CA LEU A 150 -10.96 -16.04 1.66
C LEU A 150 -11.61 -16.59 2.93
N THR A 151 -12.29 -15.73 3.67
CA THR A 151 -13.31 -16.12 4.64
C THR A 151 -14.62 -16.33 3.89
N LEU A 152 -15.19 -17.48 4.03
CA LEU A 152 -16.58 -17.76 3.62
C LEU A 152 -17.55 -17.13 4.60
#